data_761c7f45f6b55972482ce8fa798dfc84
#
_entry.id   761c7f45f6b55972482ce8fa798dfc84
#
_cell.length_a   1.000
_cell.length_b   1.000
_cell.length_c   1.000
_cell.angle_alpha   90.00
_cell.angle_beta   90.00
_cell.angle_gamma   90.00
#
_symmetry.space_group_name_H-M   'P 1'
#
loop_
_entity.id
_entity.type
_entity.pdbx_description
1 polymer ?
#
loop_
_entity_poly.entity_id
_entity_poly.type
_entity_poly.pdbx_seq_one_letter_code
_entity_poly.pdbx_strand_id
1 'polypeptide(L)'
;MANNNGEISGAKDRRLRLEKVVAALEKVGRETKEMIFRMAQNMRDSEIIYLFNQTTFDLFNILQLVTKRINTEDIYGISGYKSLFENAIKINAHAPIDQFTLFILEYAADIYSQNEDLFLNMAIPDVNVTVGNYFGIIRVDFFRKLWEKMTNDEREMFKDKIILLTTFAHTYLYQSILRNR
;
A
#
# COMPACT_ATOMS: atom_id res chain seq x y z
N MET A 1 37.72 -7.87 0.58
CA MET A 1 36.78 -8.33 1.63
C MET A 1 35.55 -7.44 1.55
N ALA A 2 34.50 -7.89 0.86
CA ALA A 2 33.32 -7.11 0.54
C ALA A 2 32.24 -7.24 1.63
N ASN A 3 31.62 -6.12 1.92
CA ASN A 3 30.63 -5.80 2.95
C ASN A 3 29.47 -6.81 3.13
N ASN A 4 29.62 -7.75 4.05
CA ASN A 4 28.50 -8.59 4.55
C ASN A 4 27.56 -7.86 5.53
N ASN A 5 27.88 -6.65 5.95
CA ASN A 5 27.09 -5.95 6.98
C ASN A 5 25.77 -5.33 6.44
N GLY A 6 25.68 -5.02 5.15
CA GLY A 6 24.46 -4.43 4.55
C GLY A 6 23.35 -5.45 4.32
N GLU A 7 23.69 -6.67 3.93
CA GLU A 7 22.69 -7.74 3.69
C GLU A 7 22.06 -8.26 4.99
N ILE A 8 22.86 -8.35 6.06
CA ILE A 8 22.39 -8.78 7.39
C ILE A 8 21.43 -7.78 8.00
N SER A 9 21.68 -6.47 7.79
CA SER A 9 20.77 -5.40 8.26
C SER A 9 19.43 -5.45 7.53
N GLY A 10 19.41 -5.57 6.21
CA GLY A 10 18.18 -5.61 5.42
C GLY A 10 17.33 -6.86 5.71
N ALA A 11 17.95 -8.00 5.93
CA ALA A 11 17.24 -9.24 6.30
C ALA A 11 16.58 -9.14 7.69
N LYS A 12 17.28 -8.53 8.65
CA LYS A 12 16.75 -8.29 10.01
C LYS A 12 15.58 -7.33 10.01
N ASP A 13 15.66 -6.24 9.24
CA ASP A 13 14.59 -5.26 9.12
C ASP A 13 13.34 -5.85 8.45
N ARG A 14 13.54 -6.69 7.41
CA ARG A 14 12.44 -7.39 6.74
C ARG A 14 11.74 -8.38 7.67
N ARG A 15 12.49 -9.12 8.47
CA ARG A 15 11.94 -10.05 9.46
C ARG A 15 11.12 -9.32 10.52
N LEU A 16 11.63 -8.22 11.06
CA LEU A 16 10.94 -7.42 12.06
C LEU A 16 9.63 -6.84 11.49
N ARG A 17 9.61 -6.41 10.23
CA ARG A 17 8.39 -5.94 9.56
C ARG A 17 7.38 -7.07 9.39
N LEU A 18 7.83 -8.25 8.99
CA LEU A 18 6.94 -9.40 8.83
C LEU A 18 6.29 -9.80 10.17
N GLU A 19 7.04 -9.76 11.26
CA GLU A 19 6.51 -10.00 12.61
C GLU A 19 5.43 -8.98 12.99
N LYS A 20 5.61 -7.70 12.67
CA LYS A 20 4.60 -6.65 12.86
C LYS A 20 3.35 -6.89 12.02
N VAL A 21 3.52 -7.27 10.75
CA VAL A 21 2.42 -7.61 9.86
C VAL A 21 1.60 -8.78 10.41
N VAL A 22 2.24 -9.85 10.86
CA VAL A 22 1.57 -11.00 11.45
C VAL A 22 0.76 -10.58 12.68
N ALA A 23 1.36 -9.82 13.60
CA ALA A 23 0.68 -9.33 14.79
C ALA A 23 -0.51 -8.40 14.47
N ALA A 24 -0.40 -7.57 13.43
CA ALA A 24 -1.49 -6.72 12.96
C ALA A 24 -2.64 -7.53 12.36
N LEU A 25 -2.32 -8.55 11.56
CA LEU A 25 -3.34 -9.41 10.93
C LEU A 25 -4.11 -10.27 11.96
N GLU A 26 -3.52 -10.58 13.10
CA GLU A 26 -4.23 -11.24 14.20
C GLU A 26 -5.39 -10.41 14.73
N LYS A 27 -5.29 -9.08 14.68
CA LYS A 27 -6.32 -8.13 15.14
C LYS A 27 -7.45 -7.92 14.13
N VAL A 28 -7.29 -8.35 12.88
CA VAL A 28 -8.33 -8.23 11.85
C VAL A 28 -9.52 -9.12 12.21
N GLY A 29 -10.75 -8.62 12.00
CA GLY A 29 -11.99 -9.32 12.30
C GLY A 29 -12.10 -10.67 11.58
N ARG A 30 -12.78 -11.62 12.21
CA ARG A 30 -12.90 -12.99 11.71
C ARG A 30 -13.56 -13.06 10.33
N GLU A 31 -14.62 -12.32 10.10
CA GLU A 31 -15.34 -12.30 8.82
C GLU A 31 -14.45 -11.82 7.67
N THR A 32 -13.67 -10.77 7.92
CA THR A 32 -12.70 -10.25 6.95
C THR A 32 -11.62 -11.29 6.65
N LYS A 33 -11.09 -11.97 7.67
CA LYS A 33 -10.11 -13.06 7.47
C LYS A 33 -10.69 -14.22 6.63
N GLU A 34 -11.92 -14.63 6.89
CA GLU A 34 -12.59 -15.70 6.15
C GLU A 34 -12.83 -15.29 4.68
N MET A 35 -13.24 -14.05 4.44
CA MET A 35 -13.38 -13.50 3.08
C MET A 35 -12.04 -13.54 2.33
N ILE A 36 -10.99 -13.03 2.93
CA ILE A 36 -9.65 -12.96 2.31
C ILE A 36 -9.11 -14.38 2.06
N PHE A 37 -9.31 -15.30 2.98
CA PHE A 37 -8.92 -16.69 2.80
C PHE A 37 -9.62 -17.34 1.60
N ARG A 38 -10.94 -17.11 1.43
CA ARG A 38 -11.69 -17.58 0.27
C ARG A 38 -11.17 -16.95 -1.04
N MET A 39 -10.85 -15.67 -1.03
CA MET A 39 -10.23 -15.01 -2.19
C MET A 39 -8.89 -15.65 -2.54
N ALA A 40 -8.05 -15.92 -1.54
CA ALA A 40 -6.73 -16.54 -1.74
C ALA A 40 -6.83 -17.97 -2.31
N GLN A 41 -7.91 -18.71 -2.02
CA GLN A 41 -8.15 -20.04 -2.59
C GLN A 41 -8.69 -20.01 -4.02
N ASN A 42 -9.46 -18.99 -4.39
CA ASN A 42 -10.21 -18.95 -5.64
C ASN A 42 -9.60 -18.05 -6.73
N MET A 43 -8.75 -17.10 -6.37
CA MET A 43 -8.13 -16.17 -7.32
C MET A 43 -6.70 -16.63 -7.68
N ARG A 44 -6.27 -16.28 -8.90
CA ARG A 44 -4.90 -16.47 -9.34
C ARG A 44 -4.04 -15.28 -8.95
N ASP A 45 -2.73 -15.48 -8.72
CA ASP A 45 -1.80 -14.38 -8.42
C ASP A 45 -1.85 -13.27 -9.46
N SER A 46 -1.84 -13.64 -10.73
CA SER A 46 -1.89 -12.67 -11.83
C SER A 46 -3.15 -11.80 -11.80
N GLU A 47 -4.26 -12.36 -11.35
CA GLU A 47 -5.52 -11.62 -11.19
C GLU A 47 -5.46 -10.66 -10.02
N ILE A 48 -4.92 -11.10 -8.86
CA ILE A 48 -4.76 -10.24 -7.69
C ILE A 48 -3.82 -9.08 -7.99
N ILE A 49 -2.69 -9.35 -8.64
CA ILE A 49 -1.70 -8.34 -9.04
C ILE A 49 -2.31 -7.34 -10.02
N TYR A 50 -3.06 -7.82 -11.00
CA TYR A 50 -3.76 -6.97 -11.95
C TYR A 50 -4.75 -6.03 -11.25
N LEU A 51 -5.61 -6.58 -10.37
CA LEU A 51 -6.60 -5.80 -9.63
C LEU A 51 -5.95 -4.80 -8.67
N PHE A 52 -4.87 -5.19 -8.00
CA PHE A 52 -4.07 -4.31 -7.16
C PHE A 52 -3.54 -3.12 -7.97
N ASN A 53 -2.89 -3.39 -9.12
CA ASN A 53 -2.32 -2.35 -9.96
C ASN A 53 -3.40 -1.41 -10.52
N GLN A 54 -4.56 -1.96 -10.96
CA GLN A 54 -5.69 -1.15 -11.42
C GLN A 54 -6.25 -0.25 -10.30
N THR A 55 -6.44 -0.81 -9.10
CA THR A 55 -6.90 -0.04 -7.94
C THR A 55 -5.93 1.09 -7.56
N THR A 56 -4.62 0.85 -7.72
CA THR A 56 -3.60 1.89 -7.52
C THR A 56 -3.73 3.01 -8.56
N PHE A 57 -3.99 2.69 -9.82
CA PHE A 57 -4.28 3.71 -10.84
C PHE A 57 -5.54 4.51 -10.51
N ASP A 58 -6.60 3.86 -10.07
CA ASP A 58 -7.81 4.54 -9.63
C ASP A 58 -7.53 5.51 -8.49
N LEU A 59 -6.69 5.11 -7.52
CA LEU A 59 -6.26 5.97 -6.43
C LEU A 59 -5.53 7.22 -6.94
N PHE A 60 -4.59 7.07 -7.86
CA PHE A 60 -3.93 8.20 -8.50
C PHE A 60 -4.91 9.10 -9.26
N ASN A 61 -5.90 8.52 -9.94
CA ASN A 61 -6.93 9.30 -10.64
C ASN A 61 -7.76 10.13 -9.67
N ILE A 62 -8.17 9.57 -8.52
CA ILE A 62 -8.86 10.32 -7.46
C ILE A 62 -8.00 11.49 -6.98
N LEU A 63 -6.73 11.25 -6.67
CA LEU A 63 -5.81 12.30 -6.23
C LEU A 63 -5.61 13.39 -7.28
N GLN A 64 -5.52 13.04 -8.56
CA GLN A 64 -5.45 13.99 -9.67
C GLN A 64 -6.72 14.84 -9.79
N LEU A 65 -7.91 14.23 -9.62
CA LEU A 65 -9.18 14.98 -9.60
C LEU A 65 -9.24 15.97 -8.45
N VAL A 66 -8.83 15.57 -7.26
CA VAL A 66 -8.76 16.46 -6.08
C VAL A 66 -7.81 17.63 -6.34
N THR A 67 -6.57 17.35 -6.76
CA THR A 67 -5.55 18.38 -7.00
C THR A 67 -5.94 19.35 -8.12
N LYS A 68 -6.63 18.85 -9.16
CA LYS A 68 -7.20 19.67 -10.22
C LYS A 68 -8.29 20.59 -9.70
N ARG A 69 -9.21 20.07 -8.90
CA ARG A 69 -10.31 20.86 -8.29
C ARG A 69 -9.78 21.97 -7.41
N ILE A 70 -8.71 21.73 -6.64
CA ILE A 70 -8.11 22.74 -5.75
C ILE A 70 -7.00 23.54 -6.44
N ASN A 71 -6.81 23.36 -7.74
CA ASN A 71 -5.84 24.06 -8.59
C ASN A 71 -4.38 23.96 -8.10
N THR A 72 -3.97 22.73 -7.74
CA THR A 72 -2.64 22.44 -7.18
C THR A 72 -1.98 21.21 -7.81
N GLU A 73 -2.28 20.91 -9.08
CA GLU A 73 -1.89 19.66 -9.76
C GLU A 73 -0.39 19.33 -9.65
N ASP A 74 0.47 20.32 -9.82
CA ASP A 74 1.93 20.09 -9.85
C ASP A 74 2.60 20.18 -8.48
N ILE A 75 1.98 20.83 -7.50
CA ILE A 75 2.58 21.09 -6.19
C ILE A 75 2.82 19.77 -5.42
N TYR A 76 1.93 18.79 -5.59
CA TYR A 76 2.00 17.52 -4.88
C TYR A 76 2.71 16.41 -5.66
N GLY A 77 3.10 16.66 -6.91
CA GLY A 77 3.83 15.71 -7.75
C GLY A 77 3.07 14.43 -8.09
N ILE A 78 1.73 14.43 -8.03
CA ILE A 78 0.90 13.24 -8.24
C ILE A 78 1.13 12.61 -9.62
N SER A 79 1.25 13.43 -10.67
CA SER A 79 1.51 12.95 -12.04
C SER A 79 2.88 12.26 -12.15
N GLY A 80 3.89 12.79 -11.45
CA GLY A 80 5.23 12.18 -11.38
C GLY A 80 5.19 10.81 -10.68
N TYR A 81 4.51 10.69 -9.56
CA TYR A 81 4.35 9.42 -8.85
C TYR A 81 3.58 8.39 -9.68
N LYS A 82 2.52 8.80 -10.37
CA LYS A 82 1.78 7.93 -11.28
C LYS A 82 2.68 7.40 -12.40
N SER A 83 3.49 8.26 -13.02
CA SER A 83 4.44 7.86 -14.07
C SER A 83 5.52 6.90 -13.55
N LEU A 84 6.03 7.12 -12.33
CA LEU A 84 6.97 6.20 -11.68
C LEU A 84 6.33 4.82 -11.45
N PHE A 85 5.08 4.81 -10.97
CA PHE A 85 4.33 3.57 -10.79
C PHE A 85 4.10 2.84 -12.13
N GLU A 86 3.69 3.54 -13.18
CA GLU A 86 3.54 2.99 -14.54
C GLU A 86 4.84 2.33 -15.05
N ASN A 87 5.98 2.97 -14.82
CA ASN A 87 7.26 2.41 -15.20
C ASN A 87 7.64 1.19 -14.35
N ALA A 88 7.37 1.23 -13.05
CA ALA A 88 7.65 0.12 -12.16
C ALA A 88 6.89 -1.15 -12.55
N ILE A 89 5.59 -1.06 -12.86
CA ILE A 89 4.79 -2.23 -13.28
C ILE A 89 5.19 -2.77 -14.66
N LYS A 90 5.72 -1.95 -15.56
CA LYS A 90 6.25 -2.40 -16.85
C LYS A 90 7.51 -3.25 -16.68
N ILE A 91 8.33 -2.93 -15.67
CA ILE A 91 9.56 -3.67 -15.36
C ILE A 91 9.23 -4.94 -14.57
N ASN A 92 8.41 -4.82 -13.54
CA ASN A 92 7.98 -5.93 -12.71
C ASN A 92 6.60 -5.64 -12.10
N ALA A 93 5.56 -6.30 -12.64
CA ALA A 93 4.18 -6.11 -12.20
C ALA A 93 3.93 -6.51 -10.73
N HIS A 94 4.78 -7.36 -10.15
CA HIS A 94 4.69 -7.79 -8.75
C HIS A 94 5.31 -6.79 -7.77
N ALA A 95 6.29 -6.00 -8.20
CA ALA A 95 7.05 -5.13 -7.32
C ALA A 95 6.16 -4.19 -6.46
N PRO A 96 5.09 -3.58 -6.98
CA PRO A 96 4.22 -2.74 -6.18
C PRO A 96 3.53 -3.47 -5.03
N ILE A 97 2.90 -4.62 -5.30
CA ILE A 97 2.18 -5.36 -4.28
C ILE A 97 3.13 -5.98 -3.25
N ASP A 98 4.32 -6.42 -3.66
CA ASP A 98 5.36 -6.93 -2.75
C ASP A 98 5.80 -5.86 -1.74
N GLN A 99 6.03 -4.65 -2.22
CA GLN A 99 6.42 -3.51 -1.39
C GLN A 99 5.27 -3.07 -0.48
N PHE A 100 4.08 -2.91 -1.06
CA PHE A 100 2.90 -2.45 -0.34
C PHE A 100 2.50 -3.41 0.79
N THR A 101 2.59 -4.72 0.55
CA THR A 101 2.29 -5.75 1.55
C THR A 101 3.10 -5.55 2.83
N LEU A 102 4.38 -5.23 2.72
CA LEU A 102 5.25 -5.04 3.89
C LEU A 102 4.96 -3.76 4.68
N PHE A 103 4.38 -2.74 4.04
CA PHE A 103 4.14 -1.44 4.68
C PHE A 103 2.72 -1.27 5.16
N ILE A 104 1.74 -1.72 4.37
CA ILE A 104 0.33 -1.43 4.64
C ILE A 104 -0.30 -2.44 5.61
N LEU A 105 0.12 -3.71 5.57
CA LEU A 105 -0.53 -4.73 6.38
C LEU A 105 -0.26 -4.60 7.88
N GLU A 106 0.75 -3.84 8.29
CA GLU A 106 0.91 -3.50 9.71
C GLU A 106 -0.23 -2.60 10.24
N TYR A 107 -0.97 -1.93 9.34
CA TYR A 107 -2.13 -1.09 9.64
C TYR A 107 -3.47 -1.74 9.26
N ALA A 108 -3.47 -3.01 8.86
CA ALA A 108 -4.65 -3.67 8.29
C ALA A 108 -5.89 -3.58 9.19
N ALA A 109 -5.74 -3.77 10.50
CA ALA A 109 -6.86 -3.71 11.44
C ALA A 109 -7.51 -2.30 11.47
N ASP A 110 -6.68 -1.25 11.51
CA ASP A 110 -7.14 0.14 11.52
C ASP A 110 -7.77 0.53 10.17
N ILE A 111 -7.20 0.05 9.05
CA ILE A 111 -7.74 0.29 7.71
C ILE A 111 -9.12 -0.36 7.57
N TYR A 112 -9.28 -1.61 7.96
CA TYR A 112 -10.57 -2.31 7.87
C TYR A 112 -11.63 -1.73 8.83
N SER A 113 -11.20 -1.15 9.96
CA SER A 113 -12.09 -0.44 10.88
C SER A 113 -12.38 1.02 10.43
N GLN A 114 -11.80 1.47 9.31
CA GLN A 114 -11.93 2.83 8.78
C GLN A 114 -11.52 3.93 9.77
N ASN A 115 -10.49 3.66 10.57
CA ASN A 115 -9.98 4.61 11.54
C ASN A 115 -9.38 5.84 10.84
N GLU A 116 -10.07 6.99 10.90
CA GLU A 116 -9.63 8.22 10.23
C GLU A 116 -8.33 8.78 10.80
N ASP A 117 -8.09 8.60 12.10
CA ASP A 117 -6.85 9.05 12.74
C ASP A 117 -5.62 8.36 12.13
N LEU A 118 -5.79 7.14 11.61
CA LEU A 118 -4.74 6.47 10.88
C LEU A 118 -4.26 7.29 9.68
N PHE A 119 -5.18 7.75 8.84
CA PHE A 119 -4.84 8.49 7.61
C PHE A 119 -4.19 9.84 7.89
N LEU A 120 -4.50 10.45 9.05
CA LEU A 120 -3.92 11.71 9.49
C LEU A 120 -2.55 11.53 10.16
N ASN A 121 -2.35 10.41 10.88
CA ASN A 121 -1.18 10.15 11.71
C ASN A 121 -0.31 9.02 11.20
N MET A 122 -0.65 8.43 10.05
CA MET A 122 0.17 7.41 9.42
C MET A 122 1.58 7.96 9.22
N ALA A 123 2.48 7.60 10.12
CA ALA A 123 3.89 7.75 9.89
C ALA A 123 4.25 6.74 8.78
N ILE A 124 3.96 7.11 7.54
CA ILE A 124 4.62 6.47 6.42
C ILE A 124 6.09 6.70 6.71
N PRO A 125 6.89 5.67 6.98
CA PRO A 125 8.28 5.84 7.32
C PRO A 125 8.88 6.76 6.27
N ASP A 126 9.59 7.80 6.70
CA ASP A 126 10.30 8.69 5.81
C ASP A 126 11.30 7.82 5.06
N VAL A 127 10.91 7.33 3.89
CA VAL A 127 11.68 6.39 3.08
C VAL A 127 12.78 7.16 2.36
N ASN A 128 13.39 8.12 3.06
CA ASN A 128 14.58 8.84 2.65
C ASN A 128 15.85 8.01 2.80
N VAL A 129 15.76 6.75 3.20
CA VAL A 129 16.95 5.93 3.42
C VAL A 129 17.07 4.84 2.37
N THR A 130 17.91 5.13 1.39
CA THR A 130 18.75 4.23 0.61
C THR A 130 18.07 3.07 -0.13
N VAL A 131 18.31 3.08 -1.43
CA VAL A 131 18.20 2.00 -2.41
C VAL A 131 16.80 1.74 -2.93
N GLY A 132 16.50 2.32 -4.08
CA GLY A 132 15.42 1.86 -4.96
C GLY A 132 13.99 2.20 -4.51
N ASN A 133 13.81 3.31 -3.84
CA ASN A 133 12.50 3.75 -3.32
C ASN A 133 11.57 4.29 -4.42
N TYR A 134 10.99 3.38 -5.17
CA TYR A 134 9.99 3.71 -6.19
C TYR A 134 8.58 3.98 -5.61
N PHE A 135 8.39 3.92 -4.28
CA PHE A 135 7.06 3.96 -3.65
C PHE A 135 6.94 4.88 -2.43
N GLY A 136 7.63 5.99 -2.42
CA GLY A 136 7.16 7.12 -1.62
C GLY A 136 5.89 7.67 -2.27
N ILE A 137 4.73 7.09 -1.97
CA ILE A 137 3.49 7.39 -2.71
C ILE A 137 3.09 8.85 -2.59
N ILE A 138 3.45 9.55 -1.56
CA ILE A 138 3.32 11.02 -1.40
C ILE A 138 4.00 11.36 -0.07
N ARG A 139 4.69 12.47 0.02
CA ARG A 139 5.18 12.95 1.30
C ARG A 139 4.01 13.11 2.27
N VAL A 140 4.16 12.60 3.49
CA VAL A 140 3.09 12.58 4.52
C VAL A 140 2.51 13.97 4.77
N ASP A 141 3.35 15.00 4.82
CA ASP A 141 2.92 16.38 4.99
C ASP A 141 2.08 16.89 3.82
N PHE A 142 2.34 16.44 2.59
CA PHE A 142 1.52 16.76 1.42
C PHE A 142 0.18 16.03 1.44
N PHE A 143 0.19 14.73 1.80
CA PHE A 143 -1.03 13.95 1.90
C PHE A 143 -1.98 14.54 2.97
N ARG A 144 -1.46 14.91 4.13
CA ARG A 144 -2.25 15.54 5.20
C ARG A 144 -2.92 16.83 4.72
N LYS A 145 -2.18 17.71 4.04
CA LYS A 145 -2.73 18.95 3.45
C LYS A 145 -3.78 18.67 2.38
N LEU A 146 -3.57 17.61 1.58
CA LEU A 146 -4.51 17.20 0.56
C LEU A 146 -5.80 16.65 1.18
N TRP A 147 -5.66 15.79 2.21
CA TRP A 147 -6.77 15.24 2.97
C TRP A 147 -7.68 16.31 3.57
N GLU A 148 -7.12 17.35 4.17
CA GLU A 148 -7.86 18.48 4.72
C GLU A 148 -8.71 19.20 3.67
N LYS A 149 -8.30 19.18 2.40
CA LYS A 149 -8.99 19.83 1.28
C LYS A 149 -9.95 18.91 0.51
N MET A 150 -9.95 17.61 0.80
CA MET A 150 -10.89 16.67 0.22
C MET A 150 -12.30 16.91 0.76
N THR A 151 -13.29 16.73 -0.13
CA THR A 151 -14.71 16.61 0.29
C THR A 151 -14.91 15.27 1.01
N ASN A 152 -16.04 15.12 1.70
CA ASN A 152 -16.37 13.85 2.35
C ASN A 152 -16.48 12.71 1.34
N ASP A 153 -17.09 12.94 0.18
CA ASP A 153 -17.19 11.92 -0.88
C ASP A 153 -15.83 11.51 -1.41
N GLU A 154 -14.91 12.47 -1.62
CA GLU A 154 -13.53 12.19 -2.05
C GLU A 154 -12.77 11.38 -0.99
N ARG A 155 -12.97 11.66 0.30
CA ARG A 155 -12.36 10.89 1.40
C ARG A 155 -12.91 9.47 1.44
N GLU A 156 -14.22 9.29 1.29
CA GLU A 156 -14.83 7.95 1.23
C GLU A 156 -14.28 7.15 0.03
N MET A 157 -14.28 7.74 -1.16
CA MET A 157 -13.70 7.09 -2.34
C MET A 157 -12.23 6.70 -2.15
N PHE A 158 -11.45 7.55 -1.49
CA PHE A 158 -10.05 7.27 -1.18
C PHE A 158 -9.93 6.12 -0.18
N LYS A 159 -10.69 6.14 0.91
CA LYS A 159 -10.72 5.07 1.94
C LYS A 159 -11.09 3.71 1.32
N ASP A 160 -12.10 3.67 0.47
CA ASP A 160 -12.52 2.45 -0.23
C ASP A 160 -11.39 1.85 -1.08
N LYS A 161 -10.63 2.69 -1.78
CA LYS A 161 -9.48 2.21 -2.58
C LYS A 161 -8.36 1.67 -1.69
N ILE A 162 -8.07 2.31 -0.56
CA ILE A 162 -7.08 1.81 0.40
C ILE A 162 -7.51 0.48 1.01
N ILE A 163 -8.80 0.30 1.34
CA ILE A 163 -9.34 -0.97 1.83
C ILE A 163 -9.17 -2.06 0.76
N LEU A 164 -9.48 -1.77 -0.51
CA LEU A 164 -9.29 -2.72 -1.61
C LEU A 164 -7.82 -3.09 -1.81
N LEU A 165 -6.91 -2.12 -1.80
CA LEU A 165 -5.47 -2.38 -1.90
C LEU A 165 -4.98 -3.25 -0.74
N THR A 166 -5.44 -2.97 0.49
CA THR A 166 -5.13 -3.77 1.67
C THR A 166 -5.67 -5.18 1.53
N THR A 167 -6.90 -5.35 1.00
CA THR A 167 -7.54 -6.64 0.75
C THR A 167 -6.73 -7.47 -0.26
N PHE A 168 -6.31 -6.87 -1.37
CA PHE A 168 -5.49 -7.57 -2.37
C PHE A 168 -4.10 -7.94 -1.82
N ALA A 169 -3.45 -7.04 -1.10
CA ALA A 169 -2.16 -7.31 -0.46
C ALA A 169 -2.26 -8.45 0.58
N HIS A 170 -3.32 -8.48 1.37
CA HIS A 170 -3.59 -9.51 2.36
C HIS A 170 -3.89 -10.87 1.69
N THR A 171 -4.70 -10.86 0.63
CA THR A 171 -5.00 -12.05 -0.19
C THR A 171 -3.72 -12.62 -0.82
N TYR A 172 -2.86 -11.75 -1.37
CA TYR A 172 -1.58 -12.11 -1.98
C TYR A 172 -0.63 -12.75 -0.96
N LEU A 173 -0.55 -12.18 0.24
CA LEU A 173 0.26 -12.76 1.32
C LEU A 173 -0.22 -14.17 1.70
N TYR A 174 -1.53 -14.38 1.84
CA TYR A 174 -2.09 -15.70 2.15
C TYR A 174 -1.84 -16.72 1.04
N GLN A 175 -1.93 -16.33 -0.23
CA GLN A 175 -1.57 -17.24 -1.34
C GLN A 175 -0.10 -17.66 -1.27
N SER A 176 0.79 -16.74 -0.98
CA SER A 176 2.23 -17.03 -0.83
C SER A 176 2.48 -18.05 0.30
N ILE A 177 1.71 -17.96 1.40
CA ILE A 177 1.80 -18.91 2.52
C ILE A 177 1.23 -20.28 2.13
N LEU A 178 0.09 -20.31 1.42
CA LEU A 178 -0.57 -21.57 1.03
C LEU A 178 0.26 -22.38 0.01
N ARG A 179 1.02 -21.71 -0.85
CA ARG A 179 1.87 -22.36 -1.85
C ARG A 179 3.18 -22.91 -1.30
N ASN A 180 3.66 -22.33 -0.21
CA ASN A 180 4.91 -22.78 0.43
C ASN A 180 4.69 -23.93 1.45
N ARG A 181 3.47 -24.48 1.51
CA ARG A 181 3.12 -25.70 2.26
C ARG A 181 3.06 -26.91 1.33
#